data_e19b64bc2316c10ff8f200e33920b360
#
_entry.id   e19b64bc2316c10ff8f200e33920b360
#
_cell.length_a   1.000
_cell.length_b   1.000
_cell.length_c   1.000
_cell.angle_alpha   90.00
_cell.angle_beta   90.00
_cell.angle_gamma   90.00
#
_symmetry.space_group_name_H-M   'P 1'
#
loop_
_entity.id
_entity.type
_entity.pdbx_description
1 polymer ?
#
loop_
_entity_poly.entity_id
_entity_poly.type
_entity_poly.pdbx_seq_one_letter_code
_entity_poly.pdbx_strand_id
1 'polypeptide(L)'
;MFDVSTSALVAQVFTGLVLGGIVVLLAIGLTLIFGLMTVVNFAHGSLYMLGAYLGFFLLGLTGNFWLSLVIAPVMVFVLGLVIERLLVRPLYGRSVDDPLLLTFGLSLVMVEGVRIVWGKIGLTLDPPRALAGAVDLGFMTFPRYRLFVIVITVIVLVALWLFLERTDVGLIIRAGSRDPLMVRALGLDLGRVWLLVFGIGAGLAGLAGILAAPMRPVYPEMGITMVIESFVVVVVGGMGSLLGAVVAGILIGEVVSLTTFFAPKLSEIMVFVVMAVVLLVRPSGLFGEAGLME
;
A
#
# COMPACT_ATOMS: atom_id res chain seq x y z
N MET A 1 29.28 -23.98 -0.61
CA MET A 1 28.18 -24.16 -1.56
C MET A 1 26.94 -24.37 -0.70
N PHE A 2 26.00 -23.44 -0.73
CA PHE A 2 24.80 -23.53 0.12
C PHE A 2 23.95 -24.67 -0.42
N ASP A 3 23.81 -25.74 0.35
CA ASP A 3 22.89 -26.84 0.04
C ASP A 3 21.47 -26.35 0.38
N VAL A 4 20.88 -25.54 -0.52
CA VAL A 4 19.56 -24.94 -0.32
C VAL A 4 18.52 -25.94 -0.73
N SER A 5 17.72 -26.41 0.24
CA SER A 5 16.63 -27.34 -0.05
C SER A 5 15.57 -26.65 -0.93
N THR A 6 15.00 -27.38 -1.88
CA THR A 6 13.91 -26.89 -2.75
C THR A 6 12.73 -26.35 -1.94
N SER A 7 12.42 -26.98 -0.80
CA SER A 7 11.36 -26.53 0.11
C SER A 7 11.64 -25.14 0.71
N ALA A 8 12.92 -24.83 1.03
CA ALA A 8 13.29 -23.51 1.54
C ALA A 8 13.13 -22.41 0.46
N LEU A 9 13.50 -22.70 -0.79
CA LEU A 9 13.30 -21.76 -1.90
C LEU A 9 11.82 -21.49 -2.15
N VAL A 10 11.00 -22.54 -2.18
CA VAL A 10 9.55 -22.39 -2.36
C VAL A 10 8.94 -21.60 -1.22
N ALA A 11 9.34 -21.85 0.04
CA ALA A 11 8.90 -21.08 1.20
C ALA A 11 9.29 -19.59 1.08
N GLN A 12 10.43 -19.30 0.46
CA GLN A 12 10.89 -17.93 0.24
C GLN A 12 10.08 -17.21 -0.84
N VAL A 13 9.69 -17.91 -1.91
CA VAL A 13 8.76 -17.38 -2.92
C VAL A 13 7.41 -17.06 -2.28
N PHE A 14 6.82 -17.95 -1.49
CA PHE A 14 5.58 -17.63 -0.77
C PHE A 14 5.75 -16.44 0.19
N THR A 15 6.92 -16.30 0.83
CA THR A 15 7.22 -15.13 1.67
C THR A 15 7.29 -13.86 0.83
N GLY A 16 7.90 -13.91 -0.37
CA GLY A 16 7.93 -12.82 -1.33
C GLY A 16 6.53 -12.38 -1.77
N LEU A 17 5.63 -13.34 -2.06
CA LEU A 17 4.22 -13.05 -2.36
C LEU A 17 3.49 -12.34 -1.21
N VAL A 18 3.77 -12.72 0.05
CA VAL A 18 3.18 -12.05 1.23
C VAL A 18 3.68 -10.62 1.34
N LEU A 19 5.00 -10.40 1.27
CA LEU A 19 5.61 -9.07 1.35
C LEU A 19 5.15 -8.19 0.19
N GLY A 20 5.23 -8.74 -1.03
CA GLY A 20 4.77 -8.09 -2.24
C GLY A 20 3.29 -7.72 -2.16
N GLY A 21 2.44 -8.62 -1.66
CA GLY A 21 1.01 -8.37 -1.48
C GLY A 21 0.70 -7.18 -0.59
N ILE A 22 1.40 -7.02 0.53
CA ILE A 22 1.23 -5.86 1.43
C ILE A 22 1.67 -4.58 0.73
N VAL A 23 2.83 -4.60 0.06
CA VAL A 23 3.33 -3.43 -0.67
C VAL A 23 2.43 -3.10 -1.86
N VAL A 24 1.86 -4.11 -2.54
CA VAL A 24 0.86 -3.91 -3.62
C VAL A 24 -0.37 -3.18 -3.11
N LEU A 25 -0.95 -3.58 -1.98
CA LEU A 25 -2.12 -2.90 -1.41
C LEU A 25 -1.83 -1.43 -1.13
N LEU A 26 -0.65 -1.15 -0.57
CA LEU A 26 -0.22 0.22 -0.30
C LEU A 26 0.04 1.00 -1.60
N ALA A 27 0.79 0.41 -2.54
CA ALA A 27 1.16 1.05 -3.80
C ALA A 27 -0.06 1.31 -4.72
N ILE A 28 -1.05 0.42 -4.75
CA ILE A 28 -2.28 0.64 -5.51
C ILE A 28 -3.06 1.84 -4.98
N GLY A 29 -3.16 1.97 -3.64
CA GLY A 29 -3.78 3.15 -3.05
C GLY A 29 -3.09 4.44 -3.46
N LEU A 30 -1.76 4.44 -3.47
CA LEU A 30 -0.93 5.56 -3.92
C LEU A 30 -1.08 5.80 -5.43
N THR A 31 -1.10 4.73 -6.25
CA THR A 31 -1.28 4.80 -7.71
C THR A 31 -2.62 5.40 -8.09
N LEU A 32 -3.70 5.06 -7.38
CA LEU A 32 -5.02 5.63 -7.60
C LEU A 32 -5.04 7.14 -7.31
N ILE A 33 -4.45 7.56 -6.19
CA ILE A 33 -4.36 8.98 -5.82
C ILE A 33 -3.52 9.73 -6.85
N PHE A 34 -2.32 9.23 -7.16
CA PHE A 34 -1.41 9.89 -8.09
C PHE A 34 -1.98 9.93 -9.52
N GLY A 35 -2.50 8.81 -10.03
CA GLY A 35 -3.01 8.71 -11.40
C GLY A 35 -4.22 9.60 -11.69
N LEU A 36 -5.03 9.93 -10.68
CA LEU A 36 -6.21 10.78 -10.87
C LEU A 36 -5.97 12.24 -10.48
N MET A 37 -5.15 12.49 -9.46
CA MET A 37 -5.01 13.81 -8.84
C MET A 37 -3.64 14.43 -9.07
N THR A 38 -2.68 13.69 -9.60
CA THR A 38 -1.27 14.09 -9.80
C THR A 38 -0.62 14.58 -8.48
N VAL A 39 -1.12 14.10 -7.33
CA VAL A 39 -0.67 14.49 -5.99
C VAL A 39 0.24 13.41 -5.43
N VAL A 40 1.47 13.78 -5.13
CA VAL A 40 2.41 12.94 -4.39
C VAL A 40 2.05 12.99 -2.91
N ASN A 41 1.57 11.88 -2.36
CA ASN A 41 1.09 11.81 -0.98
C ASN A 41 2.10 11.12 -0.04
N PHE A 42 2.95 11.90 0.63
CA PHE A 42 3.89 11.35 1.63
C PHE A 42 3.21 10.87 2.92
N ALA A 43 2.02 11.37 3.24
CA ALA A 43 1.24 10.88 4.39
C ALA A 43 0.71 9.46 4.20
N HIS A 44 0.84 8.88 3.00
CA HIS A 44 0.30 7.55 2.69
C HIS A 44 0.91 6.45 3.56
N GLY A 45 2.22 6.52 3.83
CA GLY A 45 2.87 5.61 4.79
C GLY A 45 2.40 5.81 6.23
N SER A 46 2.09 7.04 6.63
CA SER A 46 1.51 7.28 7.96
C SER A 46 0.07 6.76 8.09
N LEU A 47 -0.70 6.71 7.00
CA LEU A 47 -2.01 6.06 6.98
C LEU A 47 -1.87 4.53 7.14
N TYR A 48 -0.85 3.92 6.55
CA TYR A 48 -0.50 2.52 6.80
C TYR A 48 -0.15 2.29 8.28
N MET A 49 0.73 3.11 8.86
CA MET A 49 1.05 3.08 10.27
C MET A 49 -0.21 3.20 11.15
N LEU A 50 -1.08 4.16 10.87
CA LEU A 50 -2.34 4.34 11.60
C LEU A 50 -3.25 3.12 11.51
N GLY A 51 -3.32 2.45 10.35
CA GLY A 51 -4.06 1.20 10.20
C GLY A 51 -3.58 0.11 11.16
N ALA A 52 -2.26 -0.03 11.33
CA ALA A 52 -1.67 -0.97 12.27
C ALA A 52 -1.98 -0.59 13.75
N TYR A 53 -1.80 0.68 14.12
CA TYR A 53 -2.08 1.17 15.48
C TYR A 53 -3.57 1.11 15.85
N LEU A 54 -4.46 1.49 14.94
CA LEU A 54 -5.90 1.37 15.14
C LEU A 54 -6.32 -0.09 15.23
N GLY A 55 -5.72 -0.96 14.41
CA GLY A 55 -5.92 -2.40 14.50
C GLY A 55 -5.52 -2.96 15.87
N PHE A 56 -4.36 -2.58 16.37
CA PHE A 56 -3.90 -2.93 17.73
C PHE A 56 -4.87 -2.44 18.81
N PHE A 57 -5.24 -1.16 18.74
CA PHE A 57 -6.17 -0.54 19.71
C PHE A 57 -7.55 -1.22 19.72
N LEU A 58 -8.12 -1.45 18.54
CA LEU A 58 -9.43 -2.11 18.41
C LEU A 58 -9.38 -3.56 18.87
N LEU A 59 -8.29 -4.27 18.61
CA LEU A 59 -8.12 -5.62 19.13
C LEU A 59 -8.07 -5.64 20.65
N GLY A 60 -7.36 -4.68 21.27
CA GLY A 60 -7.35 -4.51 22.72
C GLY A 60 -8.72 -4.22 23.32
N LEU A 61 -9.56 -3.44 22.63
CA LEU A 61 -10.92 -3.12 23.08
C LEU A 61 -11.93 -4.25 22.89
N THR A 62 -11.86 -4.93 21.74
CA THR A 62 -12.92 -5.88 21.32
C THR A 62 -12.55 -7.34 21.56
N GLY A 63 -11.26 -7.64 21.70
CA GLY A 63 -10.73 -9.00 21.71
C GLY A 63 -10.94 -9.74 20.38
N ASN A 64 -11.38 -9.05 19.32
CA ASN A 64 -11.78 -9.67 18.05
C ASN A 64 -10.99 -9.10 16.88
N PHE A 65 -10.04 -9.89 16.35
CA PHE A 65 -9.22 -9.52 15.21
C PHE A 65 -10.05 -9.21 13.93
N TRP A 66 -11.12 -9.97 13.69
CA TRP A 66 -11.93 -9.81 12.48
C TRP A 66 -12.67 -8.48 12.45
N LEU A 67 -13.18 -8.03 13.60
CA LEU A 67 -13.74 -6.70 13.73
C LEU A 67 -12.69 -5.61 13.52
N SER A 68 -11.50 -5.78 14.09
CA SER A 68 -10.40 -4.84 13.91
C SER A 68 -9.95 -4.77 12.44
N LEU A 69 -9.91 -5.91 11.74
CA LEU A 69 -9.54 -6.02 10.32
C LEU A 69 -10.49 -5.21 9.40
N VAL A 70 -11.76 -5.08 9.78
CA VAL A 70 -12.75 -4.30 9.01
C VAL A 70 -12.79 -2.85 9.47
N ILE A 71 -12.84 -2.62 10.79
CA ILE A 71 -13.09 -1.28 11.34
C ILE A 71 -11.86 -0.38 11.17
N ALA A 72 -10.63 -0.89 11.36
CA ALA A 72 -9.43 -0.06 11.24
C ALA A 72 -9.24 0.53 9.83
N PRO A 73 -9.34 -0.23 8.72
CA PRO A 73 -9.30 0.35 7.37
C PRO A 73 -10.44 1.33 7.09
N VAL A 74 -11.65 1.08 7.62
CA VAL A 74 -12.78 2.02 7.49
C VAL A 74 -12.51 3.32 8.22
N MET A 75 -11.93 3.28 9.42
CA MET A 75 -11.52 4.50 10.13
C MET A 75 -10.46 5.28 9.36
N VAL A 76 -9.47 4.59 8.78
CA VAL A 76 -8.44 5.23 7.96
C VAL A 76 -9.04 5.77 6.64
N PHE A 77 -10.00 5.07 6.03
CA PHE A 77 -10.76 5.57 4.89
C PHE A 77 -11.47 6.89 5.23
N VAL A 78 -12.22 6.93 6.35
CA VAL A 78 -12.92 8.15 6.80
C VAL A 78 -11.92 9.28 7.10
N LEU A 79 -10.80 8.97 7.75
CA LEU A 79 -9.73 9.94 7.96
C LEU A 79 -9.19 10.47 6.63
N GLY A 80 -9.03 9.60 5.63
CA GLY A 80 -8.64 9.98 4.27
C GLY A 80 -9.62 10.97 3.64
N LEU A 81 -10.95 10.74 3.79
CA LEU A 81 -11.97 11.68 3.32
C LEU A 81 -11.83 13.06 4.00
N VAL A 82 -11.56 13.08 5.31
CA VAL A 82 -11.37 14.32 6.06
C VAL A 82 -10.12 15.05 5.61
N ILE A 83 -9.00 14.34 5.44
CA ILE A 83 -7.73 14.89 4.97
C ILE A 83 -7.89 15.50 3.57
N GLU A 84 -8.48 14.75 2.64
CA GLU A 84 -8.73 15.28 1.29
C GLU A 84 -9.56 16.54 1.34
N ARG A 85 -10.71 16.48 2.01
CA ARG A 85 -11.68 17.57 2.00
C ARG A 85 -11.15 18.86 2.62
N LEU A 86 -10.44 18.73 3.75
CA LEU A 86 -10.03 19.90 4.55
C LEU A 86 -8.62 20.40 4.22
N LEU A 87 -7.72 19.51 3.82
CA LEU A 87 -6.31 19.83 3.69
C LEU A 87 -5.81 19.77 2.24
N VAL A 88 -6.10 18.69 1.50
CA VAL A 88 -5.57 18.51 0.14
C VAL A 88 -6.38 19.29 -0.90
N ARG A 89 -7.71 19.23 -0.80
CA ARG A 89 -8.62 19.87 -1.76
C ARG A 89 -8.40 21.38 -1.97
N PRO A 90 -8.11 22.19 -0.93
CA PRO A 90 -7.82 23.61 -1.10
C PRO A 90 -6.55 23.91 -1.91
N LEU A 91 -5.71 22.90 -2.12
CA LEU A 91 -4.45 23.01 -2.87
C LEU A 91 -4.58 22.59 -4.34
N TYR A 92 -5.76 22.09 -4.76
CA TYR A 92 -5.97 21.74 -6.17
C TYR A 92 -5.80 22.95 -7.10
N GLY A 93 -5.06 22.74 -8.18
CA GLY A 93 -4.75 23.80 -9.15
C GLY A 93 -3.62 24.75 -8.73
N ARG A 94 -2.97 24.49 -7.57
CA ARG A 94 -1.74 25.18 -7.17
C ARG A 94 -0.50 24.42 -7.68
N SER A 95 0.69 24.85 -7.26
CA SER A 95 1.94 24.15 -7.54
C SER A 95 1.90 22.70 -7.02
N VAL A 96 2.55 21.78 -7.71
CA VAL A 96 2.69 20.37 -7.30
C VAL A 96 3.41 20.24 -5.94
N ASP A 97 4.24 21.24 -5.61
CA ASP A 97 4.99 21.28 -4.35
C ASP A 97 4.10 21.50 -3.12
N ASP A 98 2.98 22.23 -3.27
CA ASP A 98 2.10 22.57 -2.15
C ASP A 98 1.47 21.31 -1.49
N PRO A 99 0.83 20.38 -2.23
CA PRO A 99 0.33 19.14 -1.67
C PRO A 99 1.46 18.23 -1.14
N LEU A 100 2.63 18.24 -1.77
CA LEU A 100 3.79 17.47 -1.34
C LEU A 100 4.26 17.91 0.05
N LEU A 101 4.47 19.22 0.24
CA LEU A 101 4.87 19.79 1.53
C LEU A 101 3.80 19.59 2.60
N LEU A 102 2.52 19.77 2.25
CA LEU A 102 1.41 19.51 3.16
C LEU A 102 1.41 18.07 3.65
N THR A 103 1.47 17.09 2.73
CA THR A 103 1.40 15.67 3.08
C THR A 103 2.63 15.20 3.83
N PHE A 104 3.81 15.79 3.56
CA PHE A 104 5.01 15.55 4.35
C PHE A 104 4.85 16.08 5.79
N GLY A 105 4.40 17.33 5.96
CA GLY A 105 4.12 17.89 7.29
C GLY A 105 3.05 17.10 8.04
N LEU A 106 1.98 16.67 7.34
CA LEU A 106 0.94 15.83 7.92
C LEU A 106 1.48 14.47 8.38
N SER A 107 2.41 13.88 7.62
CA SER A 107 3.10 12.64 8.01
C SER A 107 3.81 12.79 9.35
N LEU A 108 4.54 13.89 9.57
CA LEU A 108 5.21 14.19 10.83
C LEU A 108 4.21 14.35 11.99
N VAL A 109 3.11 15.08 11.77
CA VAL A 109 2.05 15.26 12.77
C VAL A 109 1.44 13.91 13.15
N MET A 110 1.18 13.03 12.18
CA MET A 110 0.63 11.70 12.46
C MET A 110 1.61 10.82 13.25
N VAL A 111 2.90 10.84 12.91
CA VAL A 111 3.94 10.10 13.64
C VAL A 111 4.04 10.59 15.08
N GLU A 112 4.12 11.90 15.30
CA GLU A 112 4.18 12.46 16.65
C GLU A 112 2.87 12.23 17.42
N GLY A 113 1.71 12.32 16.77
CA GLY A 113 0.42 11.97 17.37
C GLY A 113 0.38 10.53 17.88
N VAL A 114 0.89 9.58 17.09
CA VAL A 114 1.02 8.18 17.52
C VAL A 114 1.98 8.03 18.69
N ARG A 115 3.12 8.72 18.67
CA ARG A 115 4.09 8.70 19.79
C ARG A 115 3.50 9.24 21.10
N ILE A 116 2.66 10.28 21.02
CA ILE A 116 1.98 10.85 22.19
C ILE A 116 0.96 9.86 22.76
N VAL A 117 0.19 9.16 21.91
CA VAL A 117 -0.90 8.29 22.35
C VAL A 117 -0.40 6.92 22.80
N TRP A 118 0.50 6.28 22.03
CA TRP A 118 0.96 4.90 22.26
C TRP A 118 2.42 4.79 22.71
N GLY A 119 3.15 5.87 22.71
CA GLY A 119 4.58 5.88 23.06
C GLY A 119 5.49 5.57 21.88
N LYS A 120 6.80 5.42 22.21
CA LYS A 120 7.86 5.17 21.20
C LYS A 120 8.23 3.70 21.06
N ILE A 121 7.78 2.87 22.00
CA ILE A 121 8.14 1.44 22.05
C ILE A 121 7.30 0.69 21.01
N GLY A 122 7.95 -0.20 20.26
CA GLY A 122 7.26 -1.05 19.30
C GLY A 122 6.25 -1.99 19.97
N LEU A 123 5.07 -2.08 19.39
CA LEU A 123 3.99 -2.97 19.81
C LEU A 123 4.02 -4.25 18.98
N THR A 124 3.65 -5.36 19.59
CA THR A 124 3.48 -6.64 18.89
C THR A 124 2.03 -7.04 18.90
N LEU A 125 1.55 -7.56 17.80
CA LEU A 125 0.19 -8.05 17.63
C LEU A 125 0.25 -9.53 17.24
N ASP A 126 -0.37 -10.39 18.04
CA ASP A 126 -0.42 -11.80 17.73
C ASP A 126 -1.49 -12.10 16.66
N PRO A 127 -1.23 -13.07 15.76
CA PRO A 127 -2.25 -13.52 14.82
C PRO A 127 -3.44 -14.14 15.58
N PRO A 128 -4.67 -14.03 15.04
CA PRO A 128 -5.84 -14.61 15.68
C PRO A 128 -5.68 -16.13 15.83
N ARG A 129 -6.25 -16.71 16.89
CA ARG A 129 -6.13 -18.16 17.22
C ARG A 129 -6.47 -19.05 16.03
N ALA A 130 -7.45 -18.69 15.21
CA ALA A 130 -7.85 -19.44 14.02
C ALA A 130 -6.75 -19.52 12.94
N LEU A 131 -5.85 -18.52 12.90
CA LEU A 131 -4.74 -18.42 11.95
C LEU A 131 -3.37 -18.64 12.61
N ALA A 132 -3.36 -18.98 13.90
CA ALA A 132 -2.12 -19.33 14.61
C ALA A 132 -1.55 -20.68 14.13
N GLY A 133 -0.22 -20.79 14.20
CA GLY A 133 0.50 -22.00 13.78
C GLY A 133 0.73 -22.07 12.28
N ALA A 134 1.09 -23.25 11.80
CA ALA A 134 1.45 -23.51 10.42
C ALA A 134 0.58 -24.63 9.82
N VAL A 135 0.53 -24.69 8.49
CA VAL A 135 -0.09 -25.76 7.72
C VAL A 135 0.98 -26.50 6.94
N ASP A 136 0.87 -27.82 6.90
CA ASP A 136 1.69 -28.66 6.02
C ASP A 136 1.04 -28.71 4.63
N LEU A 137 1.78 -28.23 3.63
CA LEU A 137 1.37 -28.21 2.23
C LEU A 137 1.88 -29.46 1.47
N GLY A 138 2.47 -30.45 2.20
CA GLY A 138 3.04 -31.66 1.64
C GLY A 138 4.48 -31.52 1.14
N PHE A 139 4.86 -30.35 0.64
CA PHE A 139 6.23 -30.02 0.19
C PHE A 139 6.93 -29.00 1.10
N MET A 140 6.19 -28.29 1.95
CA MET A 140 6.71 -27.38 2.97
C MET A 140 5.68 -27.08 4.05
N THR A 141 6.16 -26.66 5.23
CA THR A 141 5.31 -26.12 6.29
C THR A 141 5.31 -24.59 6.21
N PHE A 142 4.13 -23.97 6.18
CA PHE A 142 4.01 -22.51 6.02
C PHE A 142 3.03 -21.91 7.04
N PRO A 143 3.29 -20.69 7.59
CA PRO A 143 2.41 -20.04 8.56
C PRO A 143 1.00 -19.75 7.97
N ARG A 144 -0.06 -20.16 8.68
CA ARG A 144 -1.46 -19.96 8.25
C ARG A 144 -1.79 -18.50 8.03
N TYR A 145 -1.31 -17.61 8.92
CA TYR A 145 -1.55 -16.18 8.79
C TYR A 145 -0.99 -15.60 7.49
N ARG A 146 0.19 -16.02 7.07
CA ARG A 146 0.80 -15.57 5.81
C ARG A 146 -0.01 -16.01 4.58
N LEU A 147 -0.56 -17.23 4.58
CA LEU A 147 -1.48 -17.68 3.54
C LEU A 147 -2.77 -16.84 3.51
N PHE A 148 -3.31 -16.54 4.69
CA PHE A 148 -4.46 -15.65 4.81
C PHE A 148 -4.16 -14.26 4.20
N VAL A 149 -2.98 -13.68 4.44
CA VAL A 149 -2.59 -12.39 3.84
C VAL A 149 -2.57 -12.46 2.32
N ILE A 150 -2.05 -13.54 1.72
CA ILE A 150 -2.10 -13.73 0.25
C ILE A 150 -3.55 -13.76 -0.23
N VAL A 151 -4.39 -14.57 0.39
CA VAL A 151 -5.79 -14.74 -0.02
C VAL A 151 -6.56 -13.44 0.09
N ILE A 152 -6.45 -12.73 1.22
CA ILE A 152 -7.18 -11.47 1.41
C ILE A 152 -6.67 -10.37 0.44
N THR A 153 -5.37 -10.34 0.16
CA THR A 153 -4.81 -9.43 -0.84
C THR A 153 -5.43 -9.70 -2.21
N VAL A 154 -5.48 -10.95 -2.66
CA VAL A 154 -6.10 -11.30 -3.95
C VAL A 154 -7.58 -10.92 -3.97
N ILE A 155 -8.34 -11.20 -2.90
CA ILE A 155 -9.76 -10.81 -2.80
C ILE A 155 -9.93 -9.31 -2.94
N VAL A 156 -9.11 -8.51 -2.24
CA VAL A 156 -9.18 -7.05 -2.29
C VAL A 156 -8.80 -6.52 -3.67
N LEU A 157 -7.77 -7.09 -4.31
CA LEU A 157 -7.38 -6.71 -5.67
C LEU A 157 -8.47 -7.01 -6.69
N VAL A 158 -9.09 -8.19 -6.60
CA VAL A 158 -10.21 -8.58 -7.47
C VAL A 158 -11.43 -7.68 -7.22
N ALA A 159 -11.76 -7.40 -5.96
CA ALA A 159 -12.85 -6.50 -5.61
C ALA A 159 -12.62 -5.07 -6.14
N LEU A 160 -11.41 -4.56 -6.00
CA LEU A 160 -11.03 -3.24 -6.52
C LEU A 160 -11.08 -3.22 -8.07
N TRP A 161 -10.57 -4.26 -8.71
CA TRP A 161 -10.64 -4.39 -10.17
C TRP A 161 -12.11 -4.41 -10.65
N LEU A 162 -12.97 -5.22 -10.02
CA LEU A 162 -14.40 -5.26 -10.34
C LEU A 162 -15.06 -3.90 -10.09
N PHE A 163 -14.73 -3.21 -9.00
CA PHE A 163 -15.22 -1.87 -8.73
C PHE A 163 -14.84 -0.90 -9.85
N LEU A 164 -13.58 -0.90 -10.25
CA LEU A 164 -13.10 0.01 -11.28
C LEU A 164 -13.65 -0.34 -12.69
N GLU A 165 -13.79 -1.64 -13.03
CA GLU A 165 -14.20 -2.07 -14.36
C GLU A 165 -15.72 -2.13 -14.55
N ARG A 166 -16.48 -2.42 -13.47
CA ARG A 166 -17.90 -2.76 -13.59
C ARG A 166 -18.85 -1.71 -12.98
N THR A 167 -18.32 -0.62 -12.39
CA THR A 167 -19.19 0.43 -11.83
C THR A 167 -19.07 1.75 -12.59
N ASP A 168 -20.15 2.55 -12.55
CA ASP A 168 -20.17 3.90 -13.16
C ASP A 168 -19.12 4.81 -12.52
N VAL A 169 -18.91 4.67 -11.20
CA VAL A 169 -17.86 5.41 -10.48
C VAL A 169 -16.47 5.05 -11.00
N GLY A 170 -16.22 3.75 -11.21
CA GLY A 170 -14.97 3.26 -11.80
C GLY A 170 -14.76 3.78 -13.22
N LEU A 171 -15.82 3.87 -14.03
CA LEU A 171 -15.77 4.48 -15.35
C LEU A 171 -15.35 5.95 -15.28
N ILE A 172 -15.94 6.73 -14.35
CA ILE A 172 -15.60 8.14 -14.16
C ILE A 172 -14.16 8.31 -13.67
N ILE A 173 -13.68 7.42 -12.76
CA ILE A 173 -12.29 7.40 -12.30
C ILE A 173 -11.33 7.22 -13.48
N ARG A 174 -11.56 6.22 -14.35
CA ARG A 174 -10.71 5.97 -15.51
C ARG A 174 -10.79 7.07 -16.57
N ALA A 175 -11.97 7.62 -16.81
CA ALA A 175 -12.12 8.77 -17.70
C ALA A 175 -11.42 10.02 -17.15
N GLY A 176 -11.57 10.29 -15.84
CA GLY A 176 -10.98 11.45 -15.18
C GLY A 176 -9.44 11.39 -15.06
N SER A 177 -8.85 10.18 -15.04
CA SER A 177 -7.40 10.03 -15.07
C SER A 177 -6.78 10.29 -16.45
N ARG A 178 -7.59 10.16 -17.53
CA ARG A 178 -7.14 10.43 -18.91
C ARG A 178 -7.41 11.89 -19.33
N ASP A 179 -8.62 12.37 -19.09
CA ASP A 179 -9.03 13.73 -19.47
C ASP A 179 -9.97 14.35 -18.43
N PRO A 180 -9.42 14.98 -17.37
CA PRO A 180 -10.21 15.65 -16.35
C PRO A 180 -11.08 16.80 -16.90
N LEU A 181 -10.63 17.47 -17.98
CA LEU A 181 -11.35 18.61 -18.55
C LEU A 181 -12.61 18.13 -19.26
N MET A 182 -12.52 17.06 -20.05
CA MET A 182 -13.66 16.48 -20.74
C MET A 182 -14.71 15.98 -19.73
N VAL A 183 -14.29 15.30 -18.66
CA VAL A 183 -15.22 14.81 -17.63
C VAL A 183 -15.97 15.96 -16.95
N ARG A 184 -15.29 17.08 -16.68
CA ARG A 184 -15.94 18.31 -16.16
C ARG A 184 -16.90 18.95 -17.18
N ALA A 185 -16.53 18.96 -18.46
CA ALA A 185 -17.38 19.48 -19.53
C ALA A 185 -18.70 18.69 -19.67
N LEU A 186 -18.69 17.39 -19.33
CA LEU A 186 -19.88 16.55 -19.25
C LEU A 186 -20.73 16.79 -17.98
N GLY A 187 -20.35 17.75 -17.13
CA GLY A 187 -21.08 18.11 -15.91
C GLY A 187 -20.84 17.20 -14.72
N LEU A 188 -19.85 16.30 -14.77
CA LEU A 188 -19.53 15.39 -13.67
C LEU A 188 -18.65 16.07 -12.60
N ASP A 189 -19.02 15.88 -11.33
CA ASP A 189 -18.30 16.45 -10.18
C ASP A 189 -17.06 15.59 -9.85
N LEU A 190 -15.93 15.92 -10.48
CA LEU A 190 -14.63 15.27 -10.18
C LEU A 190 -14.18 15.45 -8.73
N GLY A 191 -14.61 16.51 -8.04
CA GLY A 191 -14.24 16.72 -6.65
C GLY A 191 -14.79 15.61 -5.72
N ARG A 192 -15.98 15.06 -6.01
CA ARG A 192 -16.52 13.91 -5.27
C ARG A 192 -15.78 12.63 -5.60
N VAL A 193 -15.39 12.47 -6.86
CA VAL A 193 -14.62 11.30 -7.30
C VAL A 193 -13.22 11.30 -6.66
N TRP A 194 -12.54 12.43 -6.64
CA TRP A 194 -11.26 12.61 -5.99
C TRP A 194 -11.31 12.30 -4.49
N LEU A 195 -12.34 12.83 -3.81
CA LEU A 195 -12.59 12.53 -2.40
C LEU A 195 -12.68 11.01 -2.15
N LEU A 196 -13.50 10.31 -2.96
CA LEU A 196 -13.70 8.87 -2.82
C LEU A 196 -12.40 8.10 -3.10
N VAL A 197 -11.66 8.46 -4.16
CA VAL A 197 -10.40 7.80 -4.53
C VAL A 197 -9.34 7.99 -3.44
N PHE A 198 -9.24 9.19 -2.87
CA PHE A 198 -8.33 9.43 -1.75
C PHE A 198 -8.70 8.59 -0.53
N GLY A 199 -10.01 8.52 -0.21
CA GLY A 199 -10.51 7.65 0.87
C GLY A 199 -10.21 6.17 0.61
N ILE A 200 -10.47 5.64 -0.60
CA ILE A 200 -10.15 4.25 -0.95
C ILE A 200 -8.65 3.99 -0.81
N GLY A 201 -7.81 4.88 -1.34
CA GLY A 201 -6.35 4.76 -1.19
C GLY A 201 -5.93 4.72 0.28
N ALA A 202 -6.47 5.63 1.11
CA ALA A 202 -6.23 5.65 2.55
C ALA A 202 -6.70 4.35 3.24
N GLY A 203 -7.88 3.85 2.89
CA GLY A 203 -8.42 2.59 3.41
C GLY A 203 -7.55 1.38 3.05
N LEU A 204 -7.03 1.32 1.81
CA LEU A 204 -6.09 0.28 1.37
C LEU A 204 -4.76 0.36 2.14
N ALA A 205 -4.25 1.55 2.39
CA ALA A 205 -3.08 1.75 3.24
C ALA A 205 -3.34 1.25 4.67
N GLY A 206 -4.49 1.61 5.26
CA GLY A 206 -4.90 1.12 6.58
C GLY A 206 -5.05 -0.39 6.64
N LEU A 207 -5.60 -1.02 5.59
CA LEU A 207 -5.72 -2.47 5.47
C LEU A 207 -4.34 -3.13 5.37
N ALA A 208 -3.44 -2.60 4.56
CA ALA A 208 -2.06 -3.09 4.48
C ALA A 208 -1.37 -3.04 5.84
N GLY A 209 -1.60 -1.96 6.62
CA GLY A 209 -1.04 -1.77 7.95
C GLY A 209 -1.50 -2.83 8.95
N ILE A 210 -2.81 -3.06 9.07
CA ILE A 210 -3.33 -4.06 10.01
C ILE A 210 -2.97 -5.49 9.59
N LEU A 211 -2.89 -5.78 8.28
CA LEU A 211 -2.43 -7.08 7.78
C LEU A 211 -0.94 -7.34 8.07
N ALA A 212 -0.11 -6.30 8.08
CA ALA A 212 1.30 -6.41 8.39
C ALA A 212 1.59 -6.56 9.90
N ALA A 213 0.72 -6.01 10.76
CA ALA A 213 0.94 -5.91 12.20
C ALA A 213 1.24 -7.24 12.92
N PRO A 214 0.62 -8.41 12.58
CA PRO A 214 0.99 -9.68 13.16
C PRO A 214 2.29 -10.32 12.64
N MET A 215 2.93 -9.71 11.64
CA MET A 215 4.14 -10.25 11.03
C MET A 215 5.40 -9.47 11.36
N ARG A 216 5.26 -8.24 11.80
CA ARG A 216 6.37 -7.34 12.16
C ARG A 216 5.96 -6.40 13.29
N PRO A 217 6.90 -5.92 14.12
CA PRO A 217 6.59 -4.93 15.15
C PRO A 217 5.94 -3.68 14.56
N VAL A 218 4.98 -3.12 15.28
CA VAL A 218 4.32 -1.85 14.95
C VAL A 218 5.02 -0.75 15.72
N TYR A 219 5.63 0.20 15.03
CA TYR A 219 6.37 1.32 15.62
C TYR A 219 6.11 2.61 14.82
N PRO A 220 6.29 3.80 15.43
CA PRO A 220 5.85 5.05 14.82
C PRO A 220 6.45 5.36 13.44
N GLU A 221 7.70 4.94 13.19
CA GLU A 221 8.41 5.23 11.93
C GLU A 221 8.17 4.18 10.83
N MET A 222 7.41 3.12 11.11
CA MET A 222 7.19 2.02 10.16
C MET A 222 6.59 2.48 8.81
N GLY A 223 5.85 3.59 8.83
CA GLY A 223 5.24 4.18 7.63
C GLY A 223 6.25 4.80 6.68
N ILE A 224 7.38 5.30 7.18
CA ILE A 224 8.41 5.97 6.35
C ILE A 224 9.04 4.97 5.38
N THR A 225 9.45 3.81 5.86
CA THR A 225 10.01 2.76 5.01
C THR A 225 8.99 2.28 3.99
N MET A 226 7.75 2.05 4.42
CA MET A 226 6.68 1.55 3.56
C MET A 226 6.27 2.54 2.46
N VAL A 227 6.25 3.85 2.74
CA VAL A 227 5.94 4.84 1.69
C VAL A 227 7.05 4.88 0.64
N ILE A 228 8.32 4.77 1.02
CA ILE A 228 9.44 4.71 0.07
C ILE A 228 9.32 3.47 -0.82
N GLU A 229 9.13 2.29 -0.24
CA GLU A 229 8.93 1.05 -1.01
C GLU A 229 7.73 1.15 -1.97
N SER A 230 6.61 1.73 -1.50
CA SER A 230 5.43 1.90 -2.36
C SER A 230 5.66 2.91 -3.49
N PHE A 231 6.43 3.98 -3.27
CA PHE A 231 6.85 4.88 -4.35
C PHE A 231 7.72 4.16 -5.37
N VAL A 232 8.67 3.35 -4.93
CA VAL A 232 9.47 2.54 -5.86
C VAL A 232 8.57 1.62 -6.69
N VAL A 233 7.59 0.96 -6.07
CA VAL A 233 6.62 0.12 -6.80
C VAL A 233 5.82 0.92 -7.82
N VAL A 234 5.34 2.12 -7.47
CA VAL A 234 4.58 2.99 -8.38
C VAL A 234 5.44 3.43 -9.57
N VAL A 235 6.69 3.81 -9.31
CA VAL A 235 7.65 4.23 -10.36
C VAL A 235 8.04 3.05 -11.26
N VAL A 236 8.41 1.91 -10.68
CA VAL A 236 8.76 0.68 -11.42
C VAL A 236 7.57 0.15 -12.22
N GLY A 237 6.38 0.17 -11.62
CA GLY A 237 5.15 -0.27 -12.28
C GLY A 237 4.73 0.64 -13.43
N GLY A 238 5.07 1.92 -13.34
CA GLY A 238 4.62 3.00 -14.19
C GLY A 238 3.52 3.81 -13.53
N MET A 239 3.76 5.11 -13.36
CA MET A 239 2.86 6.02 -12.65
C MET A 239 1.44 6.00 -13.25
N GLY A 240 0.44 5.77 -12.41
CA GLY A 240 -0.96 5.66 -12.82
C GLY A 240 -1.40 4.26 -13.33
N SER A 241 -0.47 3.30 -13.49
CA SER A 241 -0.78 1.94 -13.94
C SER A 241 -1.08 1.01 -12.76
N LEU A 242 -2.34 0.61 -12.58
CA LEU A 242 -2.75 -0.34 -11.53
C LEU A 242 -2.13 -1.73 -11.75
N LEU A 243 -2.15 -2.22 -12.98
CA LEU A 243 -1.53 -3.50 -13.33
C LEU A 243 -0.02 -3.44 -13.13
N GLY A 244 0.60 -2.31 -13.47
CA GLY A 244 2.00 -2.04 -13.21
C GLY A 244 2.34 -2.10 -11.73
N ALA A 245 1.53 -1.49 -10.87
CA ALA A 245 1.72 -1.53 -9.41
C ALA A 245 1.61 -2.97 -8.85
N VAL A 246 0.69 -3.80 -9.35
CA VAL A 246 0.59 -5.22 -8.94
C VAL A 246 1.84 -5.99 -9.33
N VAL A 247 2.26 -5.91 -10.60
CA VAL A 247 3.42 -6.66 -11.10
C VAL A 247 4.70 -6.20 -10.43
N ALA A 248 4.91 -4.89 -10.32
CA ALA A 248 6.09 -4.33 -9.66
C ALA A 248 6.15 -4.65 -8.17
N GLY A 249 5.03 -4.60 -7.46
CA GLY A 249 4.99 -4.92 -6.04
C GLY A 249 5.28 -6.39 -5.75
N ILE A 250 4.75 -7.31 -6.57
CA ILE A 250 5.12 -8.73 -6.46
C ILE A 250 6.62 -8.91 -6.78
N LEU A 251 7.12 -8.33 -7.87
CA LEU A 251 8.53 -8.40 -8.23
C LEU A 251 9.44 -7.91 -7.09
N ILE A 252 9.13 -6.75 -6.50
CA ILE A 252 9.90 -6.19 -5.38
C ILE A 252 9.80 -7.08 -4.16
N GLY A 253 8.62 -7.61 -3.82
CA GLY A 253 8.44 -8.55 -2.73
C GLY A 253 9.30 -9.81 -2.90
N GLU A 254 9.36 -10.38 -4.11
CA GLU A 254 10.21 -11.53 -4.42
C GLU A 254 11.70 -11.19 -4.32
N VAL A 255 12.11 -10.05 -4.87
CA VAL A 255 13.51 -9.61 -4.78
C VAL A 255 13.93 -9.39 -3.33
N VAL A 256 13.13 -8.72 -2.52
CA VAL A 256 13.40 -8.50 -1.09
C VAL A 256 13.48 -9.85 -0.35
N SER A 257 12.52 -10.73 -0.58
CA SER A 257 12.46 -12.05 0.05
C SER A 257 13.69 -12.89 -0.28
N LEU A 258 14.00 -13.06 -1.55
CA LEU A 258 15.15 -13.85 -2.01
C LEU A 258 16.48 -13.23 -1.55
N THR A 259 16.60 -11.90 -1.65
CA THR A 259 17.82 -11.22 -1.20
C THR A 259 17.99 -11.35 0.31
N THR A 260 16.92 -11.25 1.10
CA THR A 260 16.98 -11.47 2.54
C THR A 260 17.46 -12.88 2.89
N PHE A 261 17.11 -13.88 2.08
CA PHE A 261 17.54 -15.25 2.28
C PHE A 261 19.03 -15.46 1.98
N PHE A 262 19.55 -14.92 0.86
CA PHE A 262 20.92 -15.13 0.43
C PHE A 262 21.91 -14.09 0.96
N ALA A 263 21.50 -12.83 1.06
CA ALA A 263 22.32 -11.70 1.42
C ALA A 263 21.53 -10.64 2.22
N PRO A 264 21.16 -10.89 3.50
CA PRO A 264 20.26 -10.04 4.29
C PRO A 264 20.64 -8.56 4.31
N LYS A 265 21.95 -8.26 4.31
CA LYS A 265 22.48 -6.87 4.35
C LYS A 265 22.20 -6.08 3.07
N LEU A 266 21.85 -6.74 1.97
CA LEU A 266 21.60 -6.11 0.68
C LEU A 266 20.11 -5.94 0.38
N SER A 267 19.20 -6.51 1.19
CA SER A 267 17.76 -6.55 0.88
C SER A 267 17.13 -5.17 0.71
N GLU A 268 17.50 -4.20 1.54
CA GLU A 268 16.99 -2.84 1.44
C GLU A 268 17.52 -2.10 0.19
N ILE A 269 18.78 -2.36 -0.18
CA ILE A 269 19.42 -1.74 -1.35
C ILE A 269 18.84 -2.31 -2.65
N MET A 270 18.49 -3.59 -2.67
CA MET A 270 17.99 -4.26 -3.88
C MET A 270 16.70 -3.68 -4.43
N VAL A 271 15.85 -3.10 -3.58
CA VAL A 271 14.65 -2.37 -4.01
C VAL A 271 15.03 -1.22 -4.95
N PHE A 272 16.05 -0.45 -4.59
CA PHE A 272 16.54 0.68 -5.40
C PHE A 272 17.33 0.23 -6.63
N VAL A 273 18.05 -0.89 -6.53
CA VAL A 273 18.74 -1.50 -7.69
C VAL A 273 17.71 -1.92 -8.75
N VAL A 274 16.63 -2.59 -8.35
CA VAL A 274 15.54 -2.94 -9.28
C VAL A 274 14.95 -1.70 -9.93
N MET A 275 14.68 -0.65 -9.14
CA MET A 275 14.18 0.62 -9.67
C MET A 275 15.15 1.21 -10.70
N ALA A 276 16.43 1.30 -10.39
CA ALA A 276 17.44 1.84 -11.29
C ALA A 276 17.53 1.03 -12.60
N VAL A 277 17.54 -0.29 -12.51
CA VAL A 277 17.59 -1.17 -13.69
C VAL A 277 16.35 -0.98 -14.56
N VAL A 278 15.16 -0.96 -13.97
CA VAL A 278 13.91 -0.79 -14.72
C VAL A 278 13.88 0.57 -15.40
N LEU A 279 14.22 1.66 -14.70
CA LEU A 279 14.21 3.01 -15.28
C LEU A 279 15.28 3.21 -16.37
N LEU A 280 16.43 2.55 -16.27
CA LEU A 280 17.45 2.56 -17.34
C LEU A 280 16.97 1.87 -18.61
N VAL A 281 16.19 0.78 -18.47
CA VAL A 281 15.66 0.00 -19.61
C VAL A 281 14.34 0.59 -20.13
N ARG A 282 13.48 1.04 -19.24
CA ARG A 282 12.15 1.62 -19.52
C ARG A 282 11.89 2.83 -18.63
N PRO A 283 12.22 4.05 -19.06
CA PRO A 283 12.04 5.27 -18.26
C PRO A 283 10.60 5.53 -17.81
N SER A 284 9.59 5.05 -18.56
CA SER A 284 8.16 5.15 -18.19
C SER A 284 7.70 4.09 -17.18
N GLY A 285 8.59 3.20 -16.71
CA GLY A 285 8.22 2.02 -15.92
C GLY A 285 7.72 0.86 -16.78
N LEU A 286 7.35 -0.27 -16.13
CA LEU A 286 6.99 -1.51 -16.84
C LEU A 286 5.70 -1.35 -17.69
N PHE A 287 4.71 -0.61 -17.21
CA PHE A 287 3.38 -0.44 -17.82
C PHE A 287 2.93 1.03 -17.89
N GLY A 288 3.85 1.98 -17.77
CA GLY A 288 3.56 3.42 -17.92
C GLY A 288 3.32 3.79 -19.39
N GLU A 289 2.40 4.72 -19.62
CA GLU A 289 2.21 5.35 -20.94
C GLU A 289 3.30 6.39 -21.18
N ALA A 290 3.91 6.38 -22.38
CA ALA A 290 4.86 7.41 -22.75
C ALA A 290 4.10 8.74 -22.95
N GLY A 291 4.48 9.80 -22.20
CA GLY A 291 3.88 11.13 -22.33
C GLY A 291 3.33 11.76 -21.05
N LEU A 292 3.31 11.06 -19.91
CA LEU A 292 2.86 11.66 -18.64
C LEU A 292 3.94 12.52 -17.95
N MET A 293 5.14 12.60 -18.51
CA MET A 293 6.27 13.38 -17.99
C MET A 293 6.84 14.41 -19.00
N GLU A 294 6.17 14.65 -20.12
CA GLU A 294 6.51 15.73 -21.06
C GLU A 294 5.66 16.98 -20.88
#